data_97c01fb017d6a339869b303db7df4204
#
_entry.id   97c01fb017d6a339869b303db7df4204
#
_cell.length_a   1.000
_cell.length_b   1.000
_cell.length_c   1.000
_cell.angle_alpha   90.00
_cell.angle_beta   90.00
_cell.angle_gamma   90.00
#
_symmetry.space_group_name_H-M   'P 1'
#
loop_
_entity.id
_entity.type
_entity.pdbx_description
1 polymer ?
#
loop_
_entity_poly.entity_id
_entity_poly.type
_entity_poly.pdbx_seq_one_letter_code
_entity_poly.pdbx_strand_id
1 'polypeptide(L)'
;MAGTIEKSLLAVALLGIVLPQAGGAHGPSRQKITETIQIDAPPAKVWATIADFHDMRWLPGVAKTSGEGGNEPDAAKRQLTLDGGATIDESLYKYDAGAMSYSYRIDNVDVKVLVNNYSSTIAVLPAEGGKSTVEWRGAFYRGYPNNDPPPELNDEAALKAVVKVYRAGLESLKKKGIIRLTP
;
A
#
# COMPACT_ATOMS: atom_id res chain seq x y z
N MET A 1 -31.07 59.97 58.41
CA MET A 1 -31.62 58.62 58.18
C MET A 1 -31.04 58.12 56.89
N ALA A 2 -30.05 57.30 56.95
CA ALA A 2 -29.34 56.76 55.78
C ALA A 2 -29.72 55.28 55.65
N GLY A 3 -30.37 54.94 54.54
CA GLY A 3 -30.72 53.58 54.22
C GLY A 3 -29.64 52.93 53.38
N THR A 4 -29.02 51.92 53.95
CA THR A 4 -27.99 51.12 53.33
C THR A 4 -28.64 50.10 52.36
N ILE A 5 -28.29 50.14 51.07
CA ILE A 5 -28.69 49.15 50.09
C ILE A 5 -27.64 48.08 50.02
N GLU A 6 -27.99 46.89 50.50
CA GLU A 6 -27.17 45.66 50.30
C GLU A 6 -27.23 45.19 48.86
N LYS A 7 -26.10 45.11 48.20
CA LYS A 7 -25.96 44.50 46.88
C LYS A 7 -25.64 43.02 47.07
N SER A 8 -26.64 42.16 46.88
CA SER A 8 -26.45 40.69 46.79
C SER A 8 -25.77 40.35 45.45
N LEU A 9 -24.53 39.90 45.53
CA LEU A 9 -23.81 39.27 44.41
C LEU A 9 -24.31 37.84 44.20
N LEU A 10 -25.03 37.58 43.15
CA LEU A 10 -25.42 36.26 42.73
C LEU A 10 -24.22 35.65 41.96
N ALA A 11 -23.47 34.74 42.60
CA ALA A 11 -22.43 33.96 41.93
C ALA A 11 -23.07 32.84 41.09
N VAL A 12 -23.08 32.99 39.76
CA VAL A 12 -23.47 31.93 38.85
C VAL A 12 -22.29 31.01 38.68
N ALA A 13 -22.31 29.83 39.33
CA ALA A 13 -21.37 28.79 39.06
C ALA A 13 -21.67 28.11 37.72
N LEU A 14 -20.84 28.40 36.72
CA LEU A 14 -20.89 27.67 35.44
C LEU A 14 -20.30 26.27 35.68
N LEU A 15 -21.18 25.29 35.86
CA LEU A 15 -20.77 23.87 35.84
C LEU A 15 -20.44 23.53 34.38
N GLY A 16 -19.14 23.50 34.04
CA GLY A 16 -18.67 23.00 32.74
C GLY A 16 -18.94 21.51 32.64
N ILE A 17 -19.93 21.15 31.85
CA ILE A 17 -20.17 19.75 31.46
C ILE A 17 -19.05 19.35 30.51
N VAL A 18 -18.03 18.64 31.01
CA VAL A 18 -17.05 17.93 30.20
C VAL A 18 -17.76 16.73 29.61
N LEU A 19 -18.29 16.87 28.40
CA LEU A 19 -18.75 15.73 27.64
C LEU A 19 -17.55 14.84 27.32
N PRO A 20 -17.55 13.56 27.70
CA PRO A 20 -16.54 12.64 27.22
C PRO A 20 -16.64 12.61 25.71
N GLN A 21 -15.58 13.02 25.02
CA GLN A 21 -15.45 12.71 23.60
C GLN A 21 -15.38 11.20 23.51
N ALA A 22 -16.45 10.59 23.03
CA ALA A 22 -16.43 9.22 22.59
C ALA A 22 -15.45 9.16 21.41
N GLY A 23 -14.19 8.86 21.70
CA GLY A 23 -13.23 8.45 20.70
C GLY A 23 -13.85 7.23 20.03
N GLY A 24 -14.37 7.40 18.81
CA GLY A 24 -14.96 6.30 18.07
C GLY A 24 -13.90 5.22 17.90
N ALA A 25 -14.04 4.12 18.63
CA ALA A 25 -13.25 2.93 18.44
C ALA A 25 -13.61 2.35 17.07
N HIS A 26 -12.89 2.80 16.04
CA HIS A 26 -13.07 2.32 14.67
C HIS A 26 -12.14 1.13 14.42
N GLY A 27 -12.73 0.03 13.93
CA GLY A 27 -11.97 -1.09 13.39
C GLY A 27 -11.02 -0.64 12.26
N PRO A 28 -10.25 -1.57 11.64
CA PRO A 28 -9.37 -1.24 10.52
C PRO A 28 -10.11 -0.52 9.40
N SER A 29 -9.55 0.58 8.91
CA SER A 29 -10.10 1.32 7.76
C SER A 29 -9.41 0.85 6.48
N ARG A 30 -10.19 0.74 5.37
CA ARG A 30 -9.63 0.37 4.07
C ARG A 30 -8.78 1.52 3.54
N GLN A 31 -7.49 1.28 3.47
CA GLN A 31 -6.51 2.18 2.89
C GLN A 31 -6.43 1.97 1.37
N LYS A 32 -6.18 3.05 0.63
CA LYS A 32 -5.88 3.00 -0.80
C LYS A 32 -4.67 3.88 -1.07
N ILE A 33 -3.74 3.39 -1.86
CA ILE A 33 -2.57 4.15 -2.29
C ILE A 33 -2.37 4.04 -3.79
N THR A 34 -1.70 5.03 -4.35
CA THR A 34 -1.17 5.02 -5.71
C THR A 34 0.20 5.68 -5.67
N GLU A 35 1.21 4.94 -6.10
CA GLU A 35 2.56 5.47 -6.32
C GLU A 35 2.87 5.37 -7.81
N THR A 36 3.55 6.37 -8.33
CA THR A 36 3.91 6.43 -9.75
C THR A 36 5.38 6.79 -9.92
N ILE A 37 5.97 6.31 -11.02
CA ILE A 37 7.32 6.74 -11.42
C ILE A 37 7.39 6.90 -12.93
N GLN A 38 8.07 7.94 -13.39
CA GLN A 38 8.40 8.09 -14.80
C GLN A 38 9.73 7.41 -15.11
N ILE A 39 9.74 6.61 -16.17
CA ILE A 39 10.92 5.87 -16.66
C ILE A 39 11.22 6.33 -18.08
N ASP A 40 12.48 6.64 -18.34
CA ASP A 40 12.98 7.11 -19.64
C ASP A 40 13.22 5.92 -20.58
N ALA A 41 12.14 5.20 -20.88
CA ALA A 41 12.12 4.05 -21.76
C ALA A 41 10.70 3.84 -22.31
N PRO A 42 10.54 3.24 -23.53
CA PRO A 42 9.24 2.92 -24.10
C PRO A 42 8.43 1.94 -23.25
N PRO A 43 7.09 2.05 -23.23
CA PRO A 43 6.21 1.21 -22.43
C PRO A 43 6.44 -0.30 -22.62
N ALA A 44 6.57 -0.75 -23.86
CA ALA A 44 6.81 -2.18 -24.14
C ALA A 44 8.10 -2.70 -23.48
N LYS A 45 9.12 -1.88 -23.38
CA LYS A 45 10.41 -2.24 -22.78
C LYS A 45 10.31 -2.33 -21.25
N VAL A 46 9.60 -1.39 -20.65
CA VAL A 46 9.33 -1.40 -19.20
C VAL A 46 8.40 -2.57 -18.84
N TRP A 47 7.35 -2.78 -19.63
CA TRP A 47 6.44 -3.90 -19.46
C TRP A 47 7.16 -5.25 -19.51
N ALA A 48 8.05 -5.47 -20.48
CA ALA A 48 8.83 -6.70 -20.59
C ALA A 48 9.64 -7.04 -19.33
N THR A 49 9.88 -6.08 -18.44
CA THR A 49 10.60 -6.31 -17.17
C THR A 49 9.68 -6.88 -16.08
N ILE A 50 8.38 -6.59 -16.15
CA ILE A 50 7.40 -6.93 -15.10
C ILE A 50 6.25 -7.80 -15.60
N ALA A 51 6.18 -8.10 -16.90
CA ALA A 51 5.07 -8.84 -17.53
C ALA A 51 4.94 -10.29 -17.02
N ASP A 52 6.04 -10.92 -16.64
CA ASP A 52 5.99 -12.25 -16.03
C ASP A 52 5.60 -12.12 -14.57
N PHE A 53 4.41 -12.61 -14.21
CA PHE A 53 3.90 -12.58 -12.85
C PHE A 53 4.83 -13.27 -11.85
N HIS A 54 5.60 -14.27 -12.29
CA HIS A 54 6.55 -14.99 -11.44
C HIS A 54 7.91 -14.31 -11.31
N ASP A 55 8.22 -13.28 -12.12
CA ASP A 55 9.50 -12.58 -12.02
C ASP A 55 9.42 -11.35 -11.12
N MET A 56 9.81 -11.50 -9.86
CA MET A 56 9.88 -10.41 -8.89
C MET A 56 11.31 -9.93 -8.61
N ARG A 57 12.30 -10.30 -9.44
CA ARG A 57 13.71 -9.85 -9.29
C ARG A 57 13.89 -8.34 -9.36
N TRP A 58 12.86 -7.63 -9.80
CA TRP A 58 12.84 -6.17 -9.82
C TRP A 58 12.47 -5.57 -8.46
N LEU A 59 11.81 -6.32 -7.55
CA LEU A 59 11.40 -5.85 -6.22
C LEU A 59 12.49 -6.14 -5.19
N PRO A 60 13.11 -5.10 -4.59
CA PRO A 60 14.08 -5.28 -3.50
C PRO A 60 13.44 -5.97 -2.30
N GLY A 61 14.21 -6.81 -1.63
CA GLY A 61 13.74 -7.58 -0.48
C GLY A 61 13.13 -8.94 -0.83
N VAL A 62 12.96 -9.27 -2.12
CA VAL A 62 12.56 -10.59 -2.59
C VAL A 62 13.80 -11.39 -3.00
N ALA A 63 14.13 -12.41 -2.21
CA ALA A 63 15.27 -13.29 -2.46
C ALA A 63 14.96 -14.33 -3.53
N LYS A 64 13.72 -14.85 -3.55
CA LYS A 64 13.30 -15.90 -4.48
C LYS A 64 11.82 -15.78 -4.80
N THR A 65 11.45 -16.13 -6.03
CA THR A 65 10.05 -16.34 -6.45
C THR A 65 9.91 -17.74 -7.00
N SER A 66 8.82 -18.42 -6.66
CA SER A 66 8.38 -19.68 -7.26
C SER A 66 6.89 -19.58 -7.54
N GLY A 67 6.37 -20.36 -8.46
CA GLY A 67 4.95 -20.33 -8.78
C GLY A 67 4.57 -21.25 -9.93
N GLU A 68 3.29 -21.23 -10.25
CA GLU A 68 2.65 -22.02 -11.31
C GLU A 68 1.55 -21.22 -11.99
N GLY A 69 1.03 -21.70 -13.12
CA GLY A 69 -0.09 -21.10 -13.84
C GLY A 69 0.30 -19.96 -14.78
N GLY A 70 1.58 -19.63 -14.93
CA GLY A 70 2.05 -18.60 -15.85
C GLY A 70 1.44 -17.23 -15.56
N ASN A 71 0.79 -16.62 -16.56
CA ASN A 71 0.08 -15.34 -16.44
C ASN A 71 -1.45 -15.52 -16.57
N GLU A 72 -1.97 -16.74 -16.35
CA GLU A 72 -3.41 -17.01 -16.47
C GLU A 72 -4.16 -16.50 -15.23
N PRO A 73 -5.13 -15.59 -15.37
CA PRO A 73 -5.96 -15.13 -14.28
C PRO A 73 -6.64 -16.30 -13.54
N ASP A 74 -6.73 -16.21 -12.23
CA ASP A 74 -7.31 -17.20 -11.30
C ASP A 74 -6.57 -18.55 -11.23
N ALA A 75 -5.64 -18.83 -12.14
CA ALA A 75 -4.79 -20.02 -12.12
C ALA A 75 -3.37 -19.71 -11.64
N ALA A 76 -2.83 -18.55 -12.02
CA ALA A 76 -1.45 -18.18 -11.66
C ALA A 76 -1.32 -17.83 -10.20
N LYS A 77 -0.38 -18.53 -9.54
CA LYS A 77 0.00 -18.33 -8.14
C LYS A 77 1.50 -18.18 -8.05
N ARG A 78 1.96 -17.32 -7.14
CA ARG A 78 3.38 -17.23 -6.83
C ARG A 78 3.62 -17.17 -5.32
N GLN A 79 4.76 -17.68 -4.91
CA GLN A 79 5.28 -17.52 -3.56
C GLN A 79 6.54 -16.69 -3.62
N LEU A 80 6.56 -15.60 -2.88
CA LEU A 80 7.74 -14.77 -2.67
C LEU A 80 8.42 -15.24 -1.39
N THR A 81 9.73 -15.49 -1.46
CA THR A 81 10.58 -15.65 -0.28
C THR A 81 11.33 -14.35 -0.08
N LEU A 82 11.15 -13.71 1.06
CA LEU A 82 11.84 -12.46 1.41
C LEU A 82 13.28 -12.74 1.91
N ASP A 83 14.14 -11.73 1.91
CA ASP A 83 15.53 -11.85 2.37
C ASP A 83 15.64 -12.40 3.80
N GLY A 84 14.62 -12.16 4.65
CA GLY A 84 14.53 -12.72 6.01
C GLY A 84 13.99 -14.15 6.09
N GLY A 85 13.68 -14.81 4.96
CA GLY A 85 13.15 -16.18 4.89
C GLY A 85 11.63 -16.28 5.00
N ALA A 86 10.93 -15.20 5.33
CA ALA A 86 9.47 -15.17 5.37
C ALA A 86 8.85 -15.34 3.98
N THR A 87 7.67 -15.95 3.90
CA THR A 87 6.98 -16.18 2.62
C THR A 87 5.68 -15.41 2.50
N ILE A 88 5.34 -15.05 1.26
CA ILE A 88 4.07 -14.41 0.88
C ILE A 88 3.52 -15.18 -0.32
N ASP A 89 2.29 -15.68 -0.18
CA ASP A 89 1.57 -16.34 -1.27
C ASP A 89 0.63 -15.34 -1.94
N GLU A 90 0.68 -15.28 -3.27
CA GLU A 90 -0.11 -14.34 -4.07
C GLU A 90 -0.80 -15.04 -5.23
N SER A 91 -2.00 -14.58 -5.59
CA SER A 91 -2.77 -15.01 -6.76
C SER A 91 -2.99 -13.87 -7.73
N LEU A 92 -2.82 -14.16 -9.01
CA LEU A 92 -3.18 -13.29 -10.12
C LEU A 92 -4.68 -13.42 -10.40
N TYR A 93 -5.42 -12.31 -10.43
CA TYR A 93 -6.86 -12.35 -10.78
C TYR A 93 -7.22 -11.53 -12.02
N LYS A 94 -6.27 -10.77 -12.56
CA LYS A 94 -6.42 -10.07 -13.84
C LYS A 94 -5.06 -9.92 -14.51
N TYR A 95 -5.01 -10.17 -15.82
CA TYR A 95 -3.84 -9.92 -16.66
C TYR A 95 -4.29 -9.37 -18.01
N ASP A 96 -3.70 -8.27 -18.43
CA ASP A 96 -3.99 -7.62 -19.70
C ASP A 96 -2.68 -7.17 -20.34
N ALA A 97 -2.15 -8.00 -21.24
CA ALA A 97 -0.91 -7.70 -21.96
C ALA A 97 -1.05 -6.48 -22.88
N GLY A 98 -2.24 -6.25 -23.47
CA GLY A 98 -2.51 -5.12 -24.35
C GLY A 98 -2.54 -3.79 -23.57
N ALA A 99 -3.14 -3.79 -22.39
CA ALA A 99 -3.14 -2.66 -21.48
C ALA A 99 -1.86 -2.59 -20.61
N MET A 100 -0.92 -3.54 -20.77
CA MET A 100 0.32 -3.64 -19.99
C MET A 100 0.06 -3.55 -18.48
N SER A 101 -0.88 -4.33 -17.98
CA SER A 101 -1.28 -4.32 -16.57
C SER A 101 -1.64 -5.68 -16.04
N TYR A 102 -1.44 -5.88 -14.74
CA TYR A 102 -1.99 -7.02 -14.03
C TYR A 102 -2.42 -6.67 -12.61
N SER A 103 -3.33 -7.47 -12.06
CA SER A 103 -3.84 -7.30 -10.70
C SER A 103 -3.73 -8.62 -9.93
N TYR A 104 -3.32 -8.51 -8.67
CA TYR A 104 -3.07 -9.65 -7.80
C TYR A 104 -3.49 -9.34 -6.37
N ARG A 105 -3.58 -10.38 -5.56
CA ARG A 105 -3.87 -10.28 -4.13
C ARG A 105 -2.92 -11.16 -3.34
N ILE A 106 -2.73 -10.82 -2.07
CA ILE A 106 -2.06 -11.69 -1.10
C ILE A 106 -3.10 -12.65 -0.55
N ASP A 107 -2.85 -13.95 -0.67
CA ASP A 107 -3.69 -15.01 -0.14
C ASP A 107 -3.24 -15.42 1.27
N ASN A 108 -1.92 -15.51 1.49
CA ASN A 108 -1.34 -15.92 2.76
C ASN A 108 0.05 -15.30 2.97
N VAL A 109 0.39 -15.15 4.23
CA VAL A 109 1.72 -14.70 4.69
C VAL A 109 2.07 -15.42 5.99
N ASP A 110 3.31 -15.85 6.14
CA ASP A 110 3.80 -16.56 7.33
C ASP A 110 4.41 -15.65 8.40
N VAL A 111 4.29 -14.34 8.23
CA VAL A 111 4.76 -13.33 9.18
C VAL A 111 3.61 -12.46 9.69
N LYS A 112 3.80 -11.82 10.85
CA LYS A 112 2.89 -10.76 11.31
C LYS A 112 2.96 -9.59 10.35
N VAL A 113 2.07 -9.60 9.37
CA VAL A 113 2.04 -8.57 8.34
C VAL A 113 1.38 -7.31 8.86
N LEU A 114 1.92 -6.18 8.46
CA LEU A 114 1.33 -4.87 8.74
C LEU A 114 0.01 -4.64 7.99
N VAL A 115 -0.34 -5.51 7.02
CA VAL A 115 -1.53 -5.36 6.18
C VAL A 115 -2.32 -6.66 6.09
N ASN A 116 -3.63 -6.53 5.85
CA ASN A 116 -4.58 -7.61 5.64
C ASN A 116 -5.48 -7.31 4.43
N ASN A 117 -6.03 -8.35 3.79
CA ASN A 117 -6.90 -8.24 2.61
C ASN A 117 -6.30 -7.30 1.55
N TYR A 118 -5.04 -7.54 1.23
CA TYR A 118 -4.28 -6.74 0.28
C TYR A 118 -4.60 -7.17 -1.15
N SER A 119 -4.86 -6.17 -1.99
CA SER A 119 -4.93 -6.32 -3.45
C SER A 119 -4.21 -5.18 -4.14
N SER A 120 -3.67 -5.45 -5.30
CA SER A 120 -2.87 -4.47 -6.02
C SER A 120 -3.01 -4.58 -7.53
N THR A 121 -2.77 -3.48 -8.22
CA THR A 121 -2.66 -3.41 -9.68
C THR A 121 -1.39 -2.65 -10.02
N ILE A 122 -0.59 -3.18 -10.93
CA ILE A 122 0.52 -2.49 -11.55
C ILE A 122 0.25 -2.32 -13.05
N ALA A 123 0.54 -1.14 -13.59
CA ALA A 123 0.33 -0.81 -15.00
C ALA A 123 1.48 0.03 -15.54
N VAL A 124 1.81 -0.18 -16.83
CA VAL A 124 2.76 0.64 -17.56
C VAL A 124 2.01 1.47 -18.58
N LEU A 125 2.04 2.78 -18.42
CA LEU A 125 1.34 3.74 -19.24
C LEU A 125 2.31 4.50 -20.15
N PRO A 126 1.91 4.85 -21.37
CA PRO A 126 2.73 5.73 -22.21
C PRO A 126 2.79 7.13 -21.61
N ALA A 127 3.95 7.78 -21.76
CA ALA A 127 4.19 9.17 -21.39
C ALA A 127 4.82 9.93 -22.57
N GLU A 128 4.82 11.26 -22.49
CA GLU A 128 5.38 12.11 -23.53
C GLU A 128 6.85 11.78 -23.80
N GLY A 129 7.29 12.02 -25.05
CA GLY A 129 8.67 11.80 -25.46
C GLY A 129 9.08 10.33 -25.52
N GLY A 130 8.11 9.40 -25.72
CA GLY A 130 8.40 7.95 -25.80
C GLY A 130 8.78 7.31 -24.46
N LYS A 131 8.52 8.00 -23.35
CA LYS A 131 8.73 7.52 -21.99
C LYS A 131 7.56 6.68 -21.47
N SER A 132 7.70 6.17 -20.26
CA SER A 132 6.66 5.42 -19.56
C SER A 132 6.38 6.01 -18.19
N THR A 133 5.14 5.89 -17.75
CA THR A 133 4.77 6.02 -16.33
C THR A 133 4.36 4.65 -15.82
N VAL A 134 5.03 4.15 -14.79
CA VAL A 134 4.58 2.97 -14.06
C VAL A 134 3.73 3.42 -12.90
N GLU A 135 2.50 2.91 -12.85
CA GLU A 135 1.55 3.15 -11.77
C GLU A 135 1.36 1.88 -10.96
N TRP A 136 1.51 1.96 -9.64
CA TRP A 136 1.26 0.86 -8.72
C TRP A 136 0.22 1.28 -7.69
N ARG A 137 -0.96 0.68 -7.78
CA ARG A 137 -2.11 0.96 -6.90
C ARG A 137 -2.34 -0.21 -5.96
N GLY A 138 -2.65 0.09 -4.71
CA GLY A 138 -2.98 -0.91 -3.71
C GLY A 138 -4.18 -0.54 -2.85
N ALA A 139 -4.86 -1.55 -2.33
CA ALA A 139 -5.91 -1.41 -1.34
C ALA A 139 -5.79 -2.51 -0.31
N PHE A 140 -5.88 -2.15 0.98
CA PHE A 140 -5.64 -3.05 2.11
C PHE A 140 -6.26 -2.50 3.40
N TYR A 141 -6.24 -3.31 4.45
CA TYR A 141 -6.48 -2.90 5.83
C TYR A 141 -5.19 -3.09 6.63
N ARG A 142 -5.06 -2.41 7.78
CA ARG A 142 -3.99 -2.77 8.73
C ARG A 142 -4.15 -4.21 9.18
N GLY A 143 -3.03 -4.88 9.50
CA GLY A 143 -3.03 -6.27 9.95
C GLY A 143 -3.59 -6.46 11.35
N TYR A 144 -3.48 -5.45 12.24
CA TYR A 144 -4.05 -5.48 13.58
C TYR A 144 -5.58 -5.34 13.53
N PRO A 145 -6.36 -6.36 13.94
CA PRO A 145 -7.80 -6.41 13.69
C PRO A 145 -8.63 -5.61 14.68
N ASN A 146 -8.14 -5.41 15.92
CA ASN A 146 -8.91 -4.81 17.00
C ASN A 146 -8.88 -3.29 16.95
N ASN A 147 -9.80 -2.67 17.72
CA ASN A 147 -9.74 -1.24 18.02
C ASN A 147 -8.47 -0.93 18.84
N ASP A 148 -8.10 0.34 18.86
CA ASP A 148 -6.95 0.84 19.64
C ASP A 148 -5.62 0.09 19.36
N PRO A 149 -5.17 0.06 18.07
CA PRO A 149 -3.90 -0.55 17.73
C PRO A 149 -2.74 0.24 18.37
N PRO A 150 -1.66 -0.45 18.79
CA PRO A 150 -0.44 0.26 19.15
C PRO A 150 0.07 1.06 17.93
N PRO A 151 0.83 2.16 18.14
CA PRO A 151 1.23 3.07 17.05
C PRO A 151 1.90 2.38 15.86
N GLU A 152 2.71 1.34 16.12
CA GLU A 152 3.42 0.57 15.11
C GLU A 152 2.53 -0.40 14.30
N LEU A 153 1.26 -0.60 14.69
CA LEU A 153 0.30 -1.50 14.04
C LEU A 153 -0.98 -0.77 13.59
N ASN A 154 -0.98 0.56 13.65
CA ASN A 154 -2.12 1.38 13.23
C ASN A 154 -2.22 1.53 11.69
N ASP A 155 -3.26 2.19 11.22
CA ASP A 155 -3.49 2.42 9.79
C ASP A 155 -2.34 3.22 9.13
N GLU A 156 -1.75 4.18 9.85
CA GLU A 156 -0.63 4.98 9.36
C GLU A 156 0.65 4.15 9.19
N ALA A 157 0.95 3.27 10.15
CA ALA A 157 2.08 2.35 10.06
C ALA A 157 1.93 1.40 8.87
N ALA A 158 0.73 0.85 8.67
CA ALA A 158 0.41 0.00 7.52
C ALA A 158 0.60 0.75 6.20
N LEU A 159 0.09 1.98 6.11
CA LEU A 159 0.23 2.83 4.93
C LEU A 159 1.71 3.12 4.63
N LYS A 160 2.48 3.53 5.62
CA LYS A 160 3.93 3.80 5.48
C LYS A 160 4.70 2.57 5.00
N ALA A 161 4.37 1.38 5.50
CA ALA A 161 5.02 0.14 5.09
C ALA A 161 4.77 -0.16 3.60
N VAL A 162 3.53 -0.06 3.14
CA VAL A 162 3.19 -0.32 1.72
C VAL A 162 3.81 0.74 0.81
N VAL A 163 3.75 2.03 1.16
CA VAL A 163 4.39 3.12 0.41
C VAL A 163 5.89 2.86 0.26
N LYS A 164 6.57 2.42 1.33
CA LYS A 164 8.00 2.10 1.30
C LYS A 164 8.32 1.01 0.29
N VAL A 165 7.53 -0.08 0.27
CA VAL A 165 7.69 -1.19 -0.67
C VAL A 165 7.48 -0.71 -2.12
N TYR A 166 6.40 0.04 -2.37
CA TYR A 166 6.09 0.53 -3.71
C TYR A 166 7.18 1.44 -4.26
N ARG A 167 7.62 2.41 -3.47
CA ARG A 167 8.70 3.32 -3.86
C ARG A 167 10.00 2.59 -4.14
N ALA A 168 10.38 1.64 -3.27
CA ALA A 168 11.58 0.85 -3.48
C ALA A 168 11.52 0.02 -4.77
N GLY A 169 10.37 -0.61 -5.04
CA GLY A 169 10.14 -1.37 -6.28
C GLY A 169 10.17 -0.50 -7.52
N LEU A 170 9.46 0.62 -7.52
CA LEU A 170 9.40 1.55 -8.64
C LEU A 170 10.78 2.17 -8.94
N GLU A 171 11.54 2.55 -7.94
CA GLU A 171 12.92 3.04 -8.10
C GLU A 171 13.86 1.96 -8.66
N SER A 172 13.69 0.71 -8.23
CA SER A 172 14.44 -0.41 -8.79
C SER A 172 14.11 -0.65 -10.27
N LEU A 173 12.83 -0.58 -10.65
CA LEU A 173 12.38 -0.67 -12.04
C LEU A 173 12.99 0.44 -12.90
N LYS A 174 13.00 1.68 -12.41
CA LYS A 174 13.59 2.82 -13.09
C LYS A 174 15.07 2.58 -13.39
N LYS A 175 15.83 2.12 -12.40
CA LYS A 175 17.25 1.79 -12.57
C LYS A 175 17.47 0.69 -13.62
N LYS A 176 16.67 -0.39 -13.57
CA LYS A 176 16.77 -1.51 -14.52
C LYS A 176 16.31 -1.13 -15.93
N GLY A 177 15.29 -0.30 -16.05
CA GLY A 177 14.82 0.24 -17.33
C GLY A 177 15.88 1.06 -18.06
N ILE A 178 16.68 1.84 -17.33
CA ILE A 178 17.77 2.68 -17.89
C ILE A 178 18.99 1.84 -18.26
N ILE A 179 19.39 0.88 -17.42
CA ILE A 179 20.61 0.05 -17.63
C ILE A 179 20.51 -0.82 -18.90
N ARG A 180 19.32 -1.24 -19.30
CA ARG A 180 19.12 -2.00 -20.54
C ARG A 180 19.12 -1.14 -21.82
N LEU A 181 19.37 0.16 -21.72
CA LEU A 181 19.47 1.08 -22.85
C LEU A 181 20.92 1.26 -23.35
N THR A 182 21.90 0.79 -22.61
CA THR A 182 23.30 0.75 -23.08
C THR A 182 23.49 -0.51 -23.92
N PRO A 183 23.90 -0.39 -25.23
CA PRO A 183 24.17 -1.52 -26.10
C PRO A 183 25.37 -2.35 -25.62
#